data_26f772bd1563a0896e7316fe0eea287b
#
_entry.id   26f772bd1563a0896e7316fe0eea287b
#
_cell.length_a   1.000
_cell.length_b   1.000
_cell.length_c   1.000
_cell.angle_alpha   90.00
_cell.angle_beta   90.00
_cell.angle_gamma   90.00
#
_symmetry.space_group_name_H-M   'P 1'
#
loop_
_entity.id
_entity.type
_entity.pdbx_description
1 polymer ?
#
loop_
_entity_poly.entity_id
_entity_poly.type
_entity_poly.pdbx_seq_one_letter_code
_entity_poly.pdbx_strand_id
1 'polypeptide(L)'
;MSIGSFVRFDRRYGLVIFALGIWIWIGYSIYAHTSKKIIKATIIQSSKPVRHIDDRIYPQKKETLWFDTLYFPKGNELRHPKYGYLGYRQNFVAFFDTDIDVPKDEFVNFVIYSDDGFRLTIDKQKIMEYPKDRPFQKSEKVVRLAKGKHHIHIKYFQGYGQLGIVGYYAVGMSAKEAQKARKYLIGKSSSDLKFLEH
;
A
#
# COMPACT_ATOMS: atom_id res chain seq x y z
N MET A 1 -60.25 23.99 -20.57
CA MET A 1 -59.22 25.02 -20.84
C MET A 1 -57.99 24.70 -19.98
N SER A 2 -57.00 24.12 -20.55
CA SER A 2 -55.75 23.81 -19.84
C SER A 2 -54.63 24.63 -20.47
N ILE A 3 -54.05 25.52 -19.71
CA ILE A 3 -52.95 26.36 -20.12
C ILE A 3 -51.66 25.63 -19.67
N GLY A 4 -51.06 24.88 -20.58
CA GLY A 4 -49.73 24.34 -20.36
C GLY A 4 -48.68 25.45 -20.48
N SER A 5 -48.15 25.93 -19.38
CA SER A 5 -47.00 26.82 -19.38
C SER A 5 -45.74 26.03 -19.80
N PHE A 6 -45.33 26.17 -21.04
CA PHE A 6 -44.01 25.72 -21.50
C PHE A 6 -42.96 26.64 -20.85
N VAL A 7 -42.22 26.11 -19.90
CA VAL A 7 -41.01 26.76 -19.38
C VAL A 7 -40.01 26.82 -20.52
N ARG A 8 -39.79 27.99 -21.13
CA ARG A 8 -38.74 28.23 -22.10
C ARG A 8 -37.40 28.13 -21.36
N PHE A 9 -36.70 27.06 -21.55
CA PHE A 9 -35.35 26.90 -21.06
C PHE A 9 -34.43 27.90 -21.82
N ASP A 10 -33.99 28.94 -21.15
CA ASP A 10 -33.03 29.90 -21.72
C ASP A 10 -31.68 29.22 -21.89
N ARG A 11 -31.03 29.39 -23.07
CA ARG A 11 -29.67 28.85 -23.36
C ARG A 11 -28.65 29.20 -22.30
N ARG A 12 -28.83 30.32 -21.60
CA ARG A 12 -27.94 30.75 -20.50
C ARG A 12 -27.96 29.78 -19.32
N TYR A 13 -29.13 29.23 -18.96
CA TYR A 13 -29.24 28.21 -17.91
C TYR A 13 -28.58 26.89 -18.33
N GLY A 14 -28.66 26.54 -19.61
CA GLY A 14 -27.96 25.34 -20.14
C GLY A 14 -26.44 25.43 -19.96
N LEU A 15 -25.82 26.58 -20.22
CA LEU A 15 -24.39 26.80 -20.01
C LEU A 15 -23.99 26.75 -18.53
N VAL A 16 -24.80 27.32 -17.65
CA VAL A 16 -24.54 27.30 -16.20
C VAL A 16 -24.62 25.86 -15.66
N ILE A 17 -25.63 25.10 -16.07
CA ILE A 17 -25.79 23.70 -15.65
C ILE A 17 -24.61 22.85 -16.17
N PHE A 18 -24.18 23.06 -17.39
CA PHE A 18 -23.03 22.36 -17.98
C PHE A 18 -21.73 22.71 -17.23
N ALA A 19 -21.50 23.98 -16.92
CA ALA A 19 -20.32 24.41 -16.14
C ALA A 19 -20.34 23.79 -14.72
N LEU A 20 -21.49 23.78 -14.04
CA LEU A 20 -21.64 23.12 -12.74
C LEU A 20 -21.36 21.61 -12.82
N GLY A 21 -21.83 20.94 -13.90
CA GLY A 21 -21.56 19.52 -14.14
C GLY A 21 -20.06 19.23 -14.28
N ILE A 22 -19.33 20.10 -15.01
CA ILE A 22 -17.85 20.00 -15.13
C ILE A 22 -17.19 20.19 -13.76
N TRP A 23 -17.58 21.18 -12.97
CA TRP A 23 -17.02 21.41 -11.63
C TRP A 23 -17.28 20.25 -10.67
N ILE A 24 -18.48 19.68 -10.68
CA ILE A 24 -18.81 18.49 -9.89
C ILE A 24 -17.96 17.30 -10.34
N TRP A 25 -17.81 17.09 -11.65
CA TRP A 25 -16.99 16.02 -12.19
C TRP A 25 -15.50 16.19 -11.83
N ILE A 26 -14.95 17.41 -11.93
CA ILE A 26 -13.59 17.72 -11.50
C ILE A 26 -13.41 17.47 -10.01
N GLY A 27 -14.33 17.96 -9.18
CA GLY A 27 -14.31 17.75 -7.73
C GLY A 27 -14.39 16.27 -7.36
N TYR A 28 -15.26 15.51 -8.01
CA TYR A 28 -15.34 14.06 -7.85
C TYR A 28 -14.07 13.35 -8.32
N SER A 29 -13.51 13.76 -9.45
CA SER A 29 -12.26 13.21 -9.98
C SER A 29 -11.09 13.45 -9.01
N ILE A 30 -10.95 14.66 -8.48
CA ILE A 30 -9.94 15.00 -7.46
C ILE A 30 -10.16 14.13 -6.22
N TYR A 31 -11.38 14.06 -5.69
CA TYR A 31 -11.72 13.26 -4.52
C TYR A 31 -11.41 11.76 -4.73
N ALA A 32 -11.80 11.20 -5.88
CA ALA A 32 -11.57 9.79 -6.21
C ALA A 32 -10.08 9.46 -6.38
N HIS A 33 -9.25 10.46 -6.76
CA HIS A 33 -7.79 10.30 -6.92
C HIS A 33 -7.02 10.76 -5.67
N THR A 34 -7.69 11.33 -4.66
CA THR A 34 -7.03 11.65 -3.38
C THR A 34 -6.57 10.34 -2.73
N SER A 35 -5.28 10.25 -2.51
CA SER A 35 -4.68 9.05 -1.92
C SER A 35 -4.97 9.00 -0.44
N LYS A 36 -5.55 7.89 0.00
CA LYS A 36 -5.66 7.59 1.43
C LYS A 36 -4.27 7.40 2.02
N LYS A 37 -4.00 8.05 3.14
CA LYS A 37 -2.74 7.93 3.89
C LYS A 37 -2.78 6.70 4.78
N ILE A 38 -2.64 5.52 4.17
CA ILE A 38 -2.73 4.23 4.87
C ILE A 38 -1.34 3.72 5.26
N ILE A 39 -0.39 3.76 4.32
CA ILE A 39 0.96 3.25 4.53
C ILE A 39 1.94 4.41 4.45
N LYS A 40 2.63 4.69 5.56
CA LYS A 40 3.75 5.63 5.60
C LYS A 40 5.01 4.92 5.12
N ALA A 41 5.59 5.40 4.04
CA ALA A 41 6.84 4.87 3.52
C ALA A 41 7.97 5.88 3.73
N THR A 42 9.01 5.47 4.46
CA THR A 42 10.26 6.23 4.57
C THR A 42 11.33 5.54 3.73
N ILE A 43 11.78 6.18 2.65
CA ILE A 43 12.76 5.62 1.72
C ILE A 43 14.07 6.37 1.90
N ILE A 44 15.15 5.62 2.08
CA ILE A 44 16.50 6.16 2.29
C ILE A 44 17.42 5.60 1.21
N GLN A 45 17.88 6.48 0.32
CA GLN A 45 18.96 6.18 -0.62
C GLN A 45 20.28 6.10 0.13
N SER A 46 21.02 5.00 -0.02
CA SER A 46 22.35 4.84 0.56
C SER A 46 23.44 5.22 -0.46
N SER A 47 24.48 5.92 -0.01
CA SER A 47 25.66 6.21 -0.82
C SER A 47 26.61 5.00 -0.96
N LYS A 48 26.40 3.95 -0.15
CA LYS A 48 27.13 2.68 -0.21
C LYS A 48 26.21 1.54 -0.56
N PRO A 49 26.74 0.44 -1.15
CA PRO A 49 25.97 -0.75 -1.45
C PRO A 49 25.23 -1.31 -0.22
N VAL A 50 24.00 -1.79 -0.43
CA VAL A 50 23.21 -2.50 0.57
C VAL A 50 22.98 -3.92 0.03
N ARG A 51 23.37 -4.95 0.78
CA ARG A 51 23.26 -6.36 0.40
C ARG A 51 22.61 -7.25 1.45
N HIS A 52 22.37 -6.66 2.62
CA HIS A 52 21.76 -7.35 3.74
C HIS A 52 20.79 -6.43 4.47
N ILE A 53 19.73 -6.99 5.05
CA ILE A 53 18.69 -6.21 5.74
C ILE A 53 19.23 -5.41 6.94
N ASP A 54 20.33 -5.86 7.54
CA ASP A 54 20.93 -5.22 8.70
C ASP A 54 22.19 -4.40 8.37
N ASP A 55 22.49 -4.22 7.06
CA ASP A 55 23.59 -3.36 6.66
C ASP A 55 23.39 -1.93 7.18
N ARG A 56 24.54 -1.31 7.50
CA ARG A 56 24.57 0.09 7.88
C ARG A 56 24.22 0.96 6.67
N ILE A 57 23.18 1.77 6.82
CA ILE A 57 22.74 2.72 5.81
C ILE A 57 23.62 3.97 5.91
N TYR A 58 24.10 4.47 4.78
CA TYR A 58 24.82 5.75 4.66
C TYR A 58 23.92 6.72 3.89
N PRO A 59 23.07 7.50 4.58
CA PRO A 59 22.01 8.26 3.94
C PRO A 59 22.56 9.33 3.00
N GLN A 60 22.10 9.30 1.74
CA GLN A 60 22.34 10.35 0.74
C GLN A 60 21.07 11.18 0.52
N LYS A 61 19.92 10.51 0.47
CA LYS A 61 18.60 11.10 0.31
C LYS A 61 17.61 10.37 1.20
N LYS A 62 16.68 11.09 1.83
CA LYS A 62 15.61 10.52 2.64
C LYS A 62 14.30 11.20 2.29
N GLU A 63 13.29 10.43 2.00
CA GLU A 63 11.93 10.93 1.71
C GLU A 63 10.90 10.15 2.50
N THR A 64 9.80 10.81 2.83
CA THR A 64 8.62 10.17 3.44
C THR A 64 7.43 10.43 2.55
N LEU A 65 6.78 9.35 2.13
CA LEU A 65 5.65 9.33 1.20
C LEU A 65 4.51 8.54 1.83
N TRP A 66 3.30 8.71 1.29
CA TRP A 66 2.12 7.96 1.72
C TRP A 66 1.53 7.19 0.55
N PHE A 67 1.15 5.94 0.83
CA PHE A 67 0.54 5.06 -0.15
C PHE A 67 -0.77 4.47 0.39
N ASP A 68 -1.64 4.07 -0.52
CA ASP A 68 -2.87 3.35 -0.20
C ASP A 68 -2.67 1.84 -0.16
N THR A 69 -1.60 1.32 -0.78
CA THR A 69 -1.30 -0.12 -0.84
C THR A 69 0.21 -0.39 -0.88
N LEU A 70 0.61 -1.56 -0.39
CA LEU A 70 1.97 -2.09 -0.57
C LEU A 70 2.03 -2.86 -1.90
N TYR A 71 2.10 -2.13 -3.00
CA TYR A 71 2.13 -2.70 -4.34
C TYR A 71 3.15 -2.02 -5.24
N PHE A 72 4.39 -2.50 -5.16
CA PHE A 72 5.50 -2.09 -6.02
C PHE A 72 5.92 -3.31 -6.84
N PRO A 73 5.34 -3.52 -8.04
CA PRO A 73 5.56 -4.72 -8.83
C PRO A 73 7.01 -4.83 -9.28
N LYS A 74 7.40 -6.05 -9.63
CA LYS A 74 8.73 -6.35 -10.17
C LYS A 74 9.06 -5.45 -11.36
N GLY A 75 10.24 -4.83 -11.34
CA GLY A 75 10.72 -3.94 -12.39
C GLY A 75 12.18 -3.54 -12.21
N ASN A 76 12.63 -2.56 -12.99
CA ASN A 76 13.98 -2.00 -12.91
C ASN A 76 14.03 -0.69 -12.10
N GLU A 77 12.88 -0.25 -11.59
CA GLU A 77 12.72 0.99 -10.84
C GLU A 77 11.56 0.87 -9.86
N LEU A 78 11.66 1.57 -8.72
CA LEU A 78 10.59 1.56 -7.73
C LEU A 78 9.40 2.39 -8.27
N ARG A 79 8.36 1.67 -8.67
CA ARG A 79 7.16 2.25 -9.29
C ARG A 79 5.90 1.75 -8.57
N HIS A 80 5.03 2.69 -8.24
CA HIS A 80 3.69 2.37 -7.76
C HIS A 80 2.67 2.67 -8.87
N PRO A 81 1.67 1.80 -9.16
CA PRO A 81 0.74 2.00 -10.27
C PRO A 81 0.00 3.34 -10.23
N LYS A 82 -0.36 3.80 -9.03
CA LYS A 82 -1.08 5.05 -8.82
C LYS A 82 -0.17 6.29 -8.79
N TYR A 83 1.07 6.16 -8.28
CA TYR A 83 1.96 7.30 -8.01
C TYR A 83 3.13 7.39 -8.99
N GLY A 84 3.27 6.42 -9.90
CA GLY A 84 4.33 6.41 -10.89
C GLY A 84 5.70 6.04 -10.32
N TYR A 85 6.75 6.52 -10.99
CA TYR A 85 8.14 6.31 -10.61
C TYR A 85 8.57 7.20 -9.44
N LEU A 86 9.22 6.59 -8.44
CA LEU A 86 9.59 7.26 -7.19
C LEU A 86 11.06 7.73 -7.13
N GLY A 87 11.84 7.54 -8.21
CA GLY A 87 13.23 7.99 -8.26
C GLY A 87 14.26 7.03 -7.67
N TYR A 88 13.87 5.78 -7.32
CA TYR A 88 14.76 4.80 -6.71
C TYR A 88 14.95 3.59 -7.60
N ARG A 89 16.20 3.12 -7.73
CA ARG A 89 16.57 1.95 -8.56
C ARG A 89 17.45 0.95 -7.83
N GLN A 90 18.40 1.41 -7.02
CA GLN A 90 19.41 0.56 -6.36
C GLN A 90 19.91 1.19 -5.06
N ASN A 91 20.49 0.41 -4.18
CA ASN A 91 21.14 0.83 -2.94
C ASN A 91 20.23 1.72 -2.07
N PHE A 92 19.02 1.27 -1.80
CA PHE A 92 18.09 1.97 -0.91
C PHE A 92 17.43 1.02 0.09
N VAL A 93 16.94 1.59 1.17
CA VAL A 93 16.12 0.91 2.16
C VAL A 93 14.79 1.64 2.27
N ALA A 94 13.70 0.90 2.29
CA ALA A 94 12.36 1.44 2.50
C ALA A 94 11.75 0.83 3.77
N PHE A 95 11.14 1.69 4.58
CA PHE A 95 10.37 1.33 5.76
C PHE A 95 8.91 1.65 5.48
N PHE A 96 8.04 0.66 5.63
CA PHE A 96 6.61 0.81 5.45
C PHE A 96 5.92 0.56 6.78
N ASP A 97 5.21 1.58 7.28
CA ASP A 97 4.49 1.56 8.54
C ASP A 97 3.00 1.72 8.31
N THR A 98 2.19 0.90 8.95
CA THR A 98 0.73 0.98 8.87
C THR A 98 0.10 0.34 10.11
N ASP A 99 -1.05 0.85 10.50
CA ASP A 99 -1.84 0.32 11.61
C ASP A 99 -3.07 -0.42 11.09
N ILE A 100 -3.40 -1.51 11.75
CA ILE A 100 -4.59 -2.32 11.47
C ILE A 100 -5.46 -2.46 12.71
N ASP A 101 -6.76 -2.67 12.52
CA ASP A 101 -7.72 -3.04 13.54
C ASP A 101 -8.36 -4.39 13.19
N VAL A 102 -8.24 -5.34 14.10
CA VAL A 102 -8.76 -6.71 13.98
C VAL A 102 -9.98 -6.83 14.90
N PRO A 103 -11.20 -7.02 14.36
CA PRO A 103 -12.43 -6.95 15.17
C PRO A 103 -12.62 -8.12 16.14
N LYS A 104 -11.95 -9.25 15.90
CA LYS A 104 -11.94 -10.46 16.74
C LYS A 104 -10.64 -11.23 16.54
N ASP A 105 -10.32 -12.17 17.42
CA ASP A 105 -9.13 -13.03 17.27
C ASP A 105 -9.18 -13.79 15.95
N GLU A 106 -8.16 -13.63 15.10
CA GLU A 106 -8.10 -14.20 13.76
C GLU A 106 -6.72 -14.77 13.43
N PHE A 107 -6.70 -15.74 12.52
CA PHE A 107 -5.47 -16.14 11.84
C PHE A 107 -5.31 -15.31 10.59
N VAL A 108 -4.18 -14.63 10.47
CA VAL A 108 -3.85 -13.81 9.30
C VAL A 108 -2.64 -14.41 8.60
N ASN A 109 -2.80 -14.72 7.31
CA ASN A 109 -1.71 -15.16 6.46
C ASN A 109 -1.12 -13.96 5.72
N PHE A 110 0.07 -13.55 6.07
CA PHE A 110 0.83 -12.52 5.35
C PHE A 110 1.66 -13.16 4.24
N VAL A 111 1.56 -12.59 3.04
CA VAL A 111 2.29 -13.03 1.85
C VAL A 111 3.05 -11.85 1.28
N ILE A 112 4.38 -11.92 1.29
CA ILE A 112 5.25 -10.88 0.73
C ILE A 112 6.02 -11.45 -0.44
N TYR A 113 5.92 -10.80 -1.58
CA TYR A 113 6.84 -10.97 -2.71
C TYR A 113 7.87 -9.86 -2.64
N SER A 114 9.15 -10.19 -2.69
CA SER A 114 10.21 -9.18 -2.73
C SER A 114 11.41 -9.63 -3.56
N ASP A 115 12.07 -8.65 -4.10
CA ASP A 115 13.40 -8.63 -4.73
C ASP A 115 14.02 -7.27 -4.30
N ASP A 116 15.01 -7.17 -3.42
CA ASP A 116 15.73 -8.16 -2.65
C ASP A 116 15.02 -8.57 -1.33
N GLY A 117 15.69 -8.34 -0.20
CA GLY A 117 15.27 -8.84 1.10
C GLY A 117 14.30 -7.92 1.85
N PHE A 118 13.62 -8.50 2.81
CA PHE A 118 12.67 -7.78 3.66
C PHE A 118 12.60 -8.39 5.08
N ARG A 119 12.05 -7.62 6.02
CA ARG A 119 11.64 -8.05 7.36
C ARG A 119 10.25 -7.50 7.64
N LEU A 120 9.32 -8.39 8.03
CA LEU A 120 8.01 -8.04 8.53
C LEU A 120 8.00 -8.19 10.05
N THR A 121 7.62 -7.15 10.73
CA THR A 121 7.33 -7.16 12.18
C THR A 121 5.89 -6.71 12.44
N ILE A 122 5.28 -7.28 13.46
CA ILE A 122 3.97 -6.86 13.97
C ILE A 122 4.14 -6.65 15.48
N ASP A 123 3.74 -5.49 15.98
CA ASP A 123 3.91 -5.10 17.39
C ASP A 123 5.35 -5.31 17.89
N LYS A 124 6.33 -4.96 17.07
CA LYS A 124 7.78 -5.17 17.30
C LYS A 124 8.24 -6.63 17.30
N GLN A 125 7.37 -7.61 17.13
CA GLN A 125 7.75 -9.01 16.99
C GLN A 125 8.07 -9.35 15.54
N LYS A 126 9.23 -9.97 15.30
CA LYS A 126 9.61 -10.44 13.96
C LYS A 126 8.73 -11.63 13.55
N ILE A 127 7.97 -11.46 12.47
CA ILE A 127 7.05 -12.46 11.93
C ILE A 127 7.72 -13.30 10.86
N MET A 128 8.37 -12.64 9.89
CA MET A 128 9.15 -13.30 8.84
C MET A 128 10.22 -12.38 8.28
N GLU A 129 11.23 -12.99 7.67
CA GLU A 129 12.38 -12.28 7.14
C GLU A 129 13.01 -13.06 6.00
N TYR A 130 13.50 -12.34 5.02
CA TYR A 130 14.53 -12.80 4.11
C TYR A 130 15.65 -11.75 4.09
N PRO A 131 16.82 -12.03 4.67
CA PRO A 131 17.79 -10.97 5.00
C PRO A 131 18.78 -10.62 3.89
N LYS A 132 18.86 -11.40 2.79
CA LYS A 132 19.87 -11.32 1.72
C LYS A 132 19.23 -10.95 0.38
N ASP A 133 20.09 -10.76 -0.63
CA ASP A 133 19.69 -10.63 -2.03
C ASP A 133 18.92 -11.87 -2.50
N ARG A 134 17.87 -11.68 -3.25
CA ARG A 134 17.11 -12.76 -3.90
C ARG A 134 16.34 -12.25 -5.11
N PRO A 135 16.03 -13.12 -6.09
CA PRO A 135 15.07 -12.77 -7.13
C PRO A 135 13.67 -12.62 -6.55
N PHE A 136 12.78 -11.98 -7.29
CA PHE A 136 11.38 -11.73 -6.87
C PHE A 136 10.66 -13.03 -6.52
N GLN A 137 10.54 -13.31 -5.25
CA GLN A 137 10.01 -14.55 -4.70
C GLN A 137 9.00 -14.31 -3.58
N LYS A 138 8.14 -15.31 -3.40
CA LYS A 138 7.14 -15.36 -2.34
C LYS A 138 7.74 -15.81 -1.01
N SER A 139 7.35 -15.14 0.06
CA SER A 139 7.43 -15.62 1.45
C SER A 139 6.04 -15.52 2.07
N GLU A 140 5.66 -16.49 2.92
CA GLU A 140 4.37 -16.43 3.60
C GLU A 140 4.45 -16.96 5.03
N LYS A 141 3.64 -16.39 5.91
CA LYS A 141 3.54 -16.79 7.31
C LYS A 141 2.16 -16.51 7.85
N VAL A 142 1.57 -17.52 8.47
CA VAL A 142 0.33 -17.36 9.23
C VAL A 142 0.68 -16.99 10.67
N VAL A 143 -0.02 -16.00 11.21
CA VAL A 143 0.05 -15.58 12.61
C VAL A 143 -1.36 -15.48 13.19
N ARG A 144 -1.48 -15.70 14.49
CA ARG A 144 -2.72 -15.39 15.22
C ARG A 144 -2.60 -13.97 15.75
N LEU A 145 -3.53 -13.10 15.37
CA LEU A 145 -3.67 -11.76 15.90
C LEU A 145 -4.85 -11.72 16.86
N ALA A 146 -4.66 -11.11 17.99
CA ALA A 146 -5.74 -10.85 18.94
C ALA A 146 -6.67 -9.77 18.41
N LYS A 147 -7.87 -9.66 18.95
CA LYS A 147 -8.75 -8.52 18.75
C LYS A 147 -8.04 -7.23 19.16
N GLY A 148 -8.12 -6.19 18.32
CA GLY A 148 -7.59 -4.87 18.61
C GLY A 148 -6.68 -4.29 17.54
N LYS A 149 -5.97 -3.23 17.91
CA LYS A 149 -5.05 -2.54 17.01
C LYS A 149 -3.68 -3.20 17.05
N HIS A 150 -3.08 -3.33 15.87
CA HIS A 150 -1.73 -3.85 15.67
C HIS A 150 -0.95 -2.94 14.74
N HIS A 151 0.34 -2.80 14.99
CA HIS A 151 1.26 -2.03 14.15
C HIS A 151 2.06 -2.97 13.24
N ILE A 152 1.97 -2.77 11.93
CA ILE A 152 2.74 -3.49 10.92
C ILE A 152 3.90 -2.61 10.48
N HIS A 153 5.12 -3.13 10.58
CA HIS A 153 6.32 -2.49 10.09
C HIS A 153 7.06 -3.45 9.15
N ILE A 154 7.33 -2.98 7.92
CA ILE A 154 8.08 -3.74 6.92
C ILE A 154 9.32 -2.96 6.54
N LYS A 155 10.50 -3.54 6.80
CA LYS A 155 11.77 -3.07 6.27
C LYS A 155 12.06 -3.83 4.98
N TYR A 156 12.38 -3.12 3.92
CA TYR A 156 12.76 -3.66 2.62
C TYR A 156 14.08 -3.02 2.20
N PHE A 157 14.98 -3.77 1.62
CA PHE A 157 16.17 -3.21 0.99
C PHE A 157 16.29 -3.67 -0.46
N GLN A 158 16.97 -2.85 -1.24
CA GLN A 158 17.33 -3.09 -2.62
C GLN A 158 18.82 -2.81 -2.82
N GLY A 159 19.55 -3.81 -3.29
CA GLY A 159 20.93 -3.69 -3.74
C GLY A 159 21.00 -3.28 -5.21
N TYR A 160 21.11 -4.23 -6.11
CA TYR A 160 21.24 -4.04 -7.55
C TYR A 160 20.26 -4.90 -8.34
N GLY A 161 20.03 -4.53 -9.60
CA GLY A 161 19.26 -5.30 -10.55
C GLY A 161 17.77 -4.99 -10.53
N GLN A 162 16.96 -6.03 -10.70
CA GLN A 162 15.52 -5.91 -10.61
C GLN A 162 15.11 -5.69 -9.15
N LEU A 163 13.96 -5.09 -8.96
CA LEU A 163 13.44 -4.77 -7.65
C LEU A 163 11.92 -4.95 -7.61
N GLY A 164 11.38 -5.00 -6.41
CA GLY A 164 9.94 -4.98 -6.21
C GLY A 164 9.56 -5.49 -4.82
N ILE A 165 8.47 -4.96 -4.29
CA ILE A 165 7.85 -5.48 -3.08
C ILE A 165 6.33 -5.39 -3.18
N VAL A 166 5.65 -6.52 -2.99
CA VAL A 166 4.19 -6.62 -3.03
C VAL A 166 3.72 -7.40 -1.82
N GLY A 167 2.83 -6.81 -1.03
CA GLY A 167 2.29 -7.41 0.17
C GLY A 167 0.81 -7.74 0.05
N TYR A 168 0.46 -8.96 0.47
CA TYR A 168 -0.92 -9.41 0.62
C TYR A 168 -1.16 -9.95 2.02
N TYR A 169 -2.42 -9.96 2.41
CA TYR A 169 -2.90 -10.69 3.57
C TYR A 169 -4.20 -11.44 3.25
N ALA A 170 -4.50 -12.46 4.04
CA ALA A 170 -5.76 -13.20 4.01
C ALA A 170 -6.13 -13.57 5.45
N VAL A 171 -7.42 -13.58 5.76
CA VAL A 171 -7.93 -13.82 7.12
C VAL A 171 -8.75 -15.10 7.14
N GLY A 172 -8.68 -15.85 8.24
CA GLY A 172 -9.48 -17.06 8.48
C GLY A 172 -9.57 -17.42 9.95
N MET A 173 -10.55 -18.22 10.32
CA MET A 173 -10.76 -18.71 11.70
C MET A 173 -9.72 -19.76 12.12
N SER A 174 -8.99 -20.31 11.17
CA SER A 174 -7.88 -21.24 11.38
C SER A 174 -6.71 -20.94 10.44
N ALA A 175 -5.52 -21.43 10.77
CA ALA A 175 -4.33 -21.26 9.93
C ALA A 175 -4.54 -21.82 8.51
N LYS A 176 -5.21 -22.96 8.38
CA LYS A 176 -5.50 -23.61 7.09
C LYS A 176 -6.49 -22.81 6.26
N GLU A 177 -7.47 -22.19 6.88
CA GLU A 177 -8.43 -21.31 6.21
C GLU A 177 -7.76 -20.02 5.75
N ALA A 178 -6.97 -19.37 6.61
CA ALA A 178 -6.24 -18.15 6.27
C ALA A 178 -5.31 -18.36 5.07
N GLN A 179 -4.67 -19.53 4.92
CA GLN A 179 -3.83 -19.84 3.76
C GLN A 179 -4.62 -19.95 2.45
N LYS A 180 -5.87 -20.44 2.52
CA LYS A 180 -6.74 -20.67 1.35
C LYS A 180 -7.67 -19.49 1.04
N ALA A 181 -7.84 -18.58 1.99
CA ALA A 181 -8.75 -17.45 1.87
C ALA A 181 -8.34 -16.48 0.76
N ARG A 182 -9.30 -15.66 0.34
CA ARG A 182 -9.07 -14.58 -0.61
C ARG A 182 -8.00 -13.62 -0.07
N LYS A 183 -7.03 -13.31 -0.91
CA LYS A 183 -5.94 -12.38 -0.60
C LYS A 183 -6.33 -10.95 -0.95
N TYR A 184 -6.02 -10.04 -0.06
CA TYR A 184 -6.15 -8.60 -0.24
C TYR A 184 -4.77 -7.96 -0.17
N LEU A 185 -4.55 -6.87 -0.91
CA LEU A 185 -3.32 -6.08 -0.80
C LEU A 185 -3.23 -5.48 0.61
N ILE A 186 -2.04 -5.48 1.20
CA ILE A 186 -1.76 -4.70 2.41
C ILE A 186 -2.08 -3.23 2.11
N GLY A 187 -2.89 -2.59 2.96
CA GLY A 187 -3.49 -1.27 2.75
C GLY A 187 -4.96 -1.30 2.30
N LYS A 188 -5.47 -2.42 1.78
CA LYS A 188 -6.89 -2.59 1.44
C LYS A 188 -7.61 -3.29 2.58
N SER A 189 -8.58 -2.62 3.20
CA SER A 189 -9.43 -3.23 4.23
C SER A 189 -10.35 -4.33 3.68
N SER A 190 -10.67 -5.30 4.53
CA SER A 190 -11.71 -6.33 4.32
C SER A 190 -12.76 -6.24 5.42
N SER A 191 -13.73 -7.17 5.44
CA SER A 191 -14.69 -7.32 6.54
C SER A 191 -14.00 -7.66 7.87
N ASP A 192 -12.91 -8.41 7.81
CA ASP A 192 -12.27 -9.08 8.95
C ASP A 192 -10.98 -8.37 9.42
N LEU A 193 -10.49 -7.37 8.67
CA LEU A 193 -9.31 -6.59 9.01
C LEU A 193 -9.40 -5.21 8.37
N LYS A 194 -9.26 -4.16 9.17
CA LYS A 194 -9.32 -2.77 8.71
C LYS A 194 -7.94 -2.11 8.81
N PHE A 195 -7.50 -1.46 7.73
CA PHE A 195 -6.35 -0.55 7.75
C PHE A 195 -6.81 0.83 8.22
N LEU A 196 -6.05 1.43 9.13
CA LEU A 196 -6.36 2.75 9.68
C LEU A 196 -5.74 3.83 8.81
N GLU A 197 -6.49 4.91 8.59
CA GLU A 197 -6.03 6.09 7.86
C GLU A 197 -5.40 7.08 8.85
N HIS A 198 -4.27 7.71 8.47
CA HIS A 198 -3.51 8.67 9.26
C HIS A 198 -3.75 10.12 8.83
#